data_93de9422bb0863ce27b18902e713b4b1
#
_entry.id   93de9422bb0863ce27b18902e713b4b1
#
_cell.length_a   1.000
_cell.length_b   1.000
_cell.length_c   1.000
_cell.angle_alpha   90.00
_cell.angle_beta   90.00
_cell.angle_gamma   90.00
#
_symmetry.space_group_name_H-M   'P 1'
#
loop_
_entity.id
_entity.type
_entity.pdbx_description
1 polymer ?
#
loop_
_entity_poly.entity_id
_entity_poly.type
_entity_poly.pdbx_seq_one_letter_code
_entity_poly.pdbx_strand_id
1 'polypeptide(L)'
;MLEFALNIYSKNFKGVIMEANRCKLAIFLASLMLMSCSEKEKSIIGKGNGFSGEIKVNVVTKGDRIDNLELVSDNETSHIISRSFPILKERILKAQSPIVDSVSGATYTSLGIKRAVAAALKEGGKDFGRITIKTAGPEQPVAFLESVSTDLVIVGGGPAGLAAAISAKEAGLNNVILIEKLDILSGNGKYDMNFYDLINSEAQKNAGVEDSVEKLIADNSNWMDTPERTRVQAEGASKLDSWLRGMGVKLNHYYGKRGHMAEKDAYAGEEVQDGMEAKVKSLGIDIRTGSKGTDLIVENGAVKGVKVQSGNNFYDINAKAVIIATGGFSANKELLAKYSPGTERLQTSNQLGATGDFIPVFEENNIQLANLDELNLFPFIVRNTRDLTGGGDGFMLVNANGERFLNENISKDDRFKAAQTILAQPEGKAFYIYDQALYETSYRLQKHTAKGYHVKADTLEELAQKLSIPADKLLATRELFNKAIRGEEEDPFRARPFKREFRTEGPFYGVQVESAVHMTRGGVVANEKTEVLDVEGNVVPGIYAAGEVTNSSAAYSAAVIFGRIAGENATKFINK
;
A
#
# COMPACT_ATOMS: atom_id res chain seq x y z
N MET A 1 50.76 -76.23 -39.97
CA MET A 1 50.89 -74.78 -39.68
C MET A 1 49.60 -74.00 -39.91
N LEU A 2 48.73 -74.36 -40.85
CA LEU A 2 47.46 -73.65 -41.11
C LEU A 2 46.42 -73.83 -39.98
N GLU A 3 46.32 -75.02 -39.38
CA GLU A 3 45.37 -75.32 -38.32
C GLU A 3 45.73 -74.61 -36.98
N PHE A 4 47.01 -74.35 -36.76
CA PHE A 4 47.45 -73.63 -35.55
C PHE A 4 47.19 -72.13 -35.65
N ALA A 5 47.26 -71.53 -36.81
CA ALA A 5 46.96 -70.14 -37.09
C ALA A 5 45.44 -69.84 -36.99
N LEU A 6 44.59 -70.79 -37.50
CA LEU A 6 43.13 -70.66 -37.41
C LEU A 6 42.60 -70.74 -35.97
N ASN A 7 43.26 -71.50 -35.10
CA ASN A 7 42.84 -71.64 -33.68
C ASN A 7 43.22 -70.45 -32.85
N ILE A 8 44.33 -69.76 -33.16
CA ILE A 8 44.72 -68.48 -32.50
C ILE A 8 43.83 -67.34 -32.95
N TYR A 9 43.45 -67.31 -34.24
CA TYR A 9 42.52 -66.25 -34.76
C TYR A 9 41.11 -66.42 -34.20
N SER A 10 40.59 -67.66 -34.06
CA SER A 10 39.25 -67.89 -33.50
C SER A 10 39.15 -67.59 -32.01
N LYS A 11 40.23 -67.85 -31.23
CA LYS A 11 40.25 -67.48 -29.80
C LYS A 11 40.34 -65.98 -29.57
N ASN A 12 41.14 -65.25 -30.37
CA ASN A 12 41.25 -63.80 -30.24
C ASN A 12 39.97 -63.06 -30.70
N PHE A 13 39.29 -63.61 -31.74
CA PHE A 13 38.03 -63.03 -32.20
C PHE A 13 36.86 -63.23 -31.23
N LYS A 14 36.81 -64.37 -30.51
CA LYS A 14 35.82 -64.60 -29.44
C LYS A 14 36.10 -63.71 -28.21
N GLY A 15 37.36 -63.42 -27.91
CA GLY A 15 37.75 -62.48 -26.82
C GLY A 15 37.29 -61.05 -27.12
N VAL A 16 37.56 -60.55 -28.33
CA VAL A 16 37.19 -59.21 -28.76
C VAL A 16 35.65 -59.00 -28.84
N ILE A 17 34.90 -60.05 -29.30
CA ILE A 17 33.43 -60.00 -29.31
C ILE A 17 32.85 -60.02 -27.88
N MET A 18 33.47 -60.80 -26.95
CA MET A 18 33.02 -60.79 -25.55
C MET A 18 33.32 -59.49 -24.83
N GLU A 19 34.44 -58.81 -25.08
CA GLU A 19 34.74 -57.48 -24.54
C GLU A 19 33.86 -56.40 -25.13
N ALA A 20 33.63 -56.43 -26.45
CA ALA A 20 32.70 -55.48 -27.13
C ALA A 20 31.25 -55.63 -26.62
N ASN A 21 30.82 -56.85 -26.33
CA ASN A 21 29.47 -57.06 -25.75
C ASN A 21 29.42 -56.69 -24.25
N ARG A 22 30.50 -56.84 -23.49
CA ARG A 22 30.59 -56.31 -22.11
C ARG A 22 30.60 -54.78 -22.07
N CYS A 23 31.32 -54.13 -22.96
CA CYS A 23 31.27 -52.69 -23.10
C CYS A 23 29.88 -52.19 -23.53
N LYS A 24 29.21 -52.84 -24.49
CA LYS A 24 27.84 -52.50 -24.86
C LYS A 24 26.82 -52.72 -23.74
N LEU A 25 26.96 -53.78 -22.96
CA LEU A 25 26.14 -54.06 -21.79
C LEU A 25 26.41 -53.04 -20.65
N ALA A 26 27.69 -52.67 -20.44
CA ALA A 26 28.05 -51.62 -19.46
C ALA A 26 27.55 -50.24 -19.85
N ILE A 27 27.63 -49.87 -21.14
CA ILE A 27 27.07 -48.64 -21.69
C ILE A 27 25.53 -48.63 -21.61
N PHE A 28 24.89 -49.77 -21.88
CA PHE A 28 23.43 -49.92 -21.77
C PHE A 28 22.96 -49.88 -20.31
N LEU A 29 23.68 -50.49 -19.39
CA LEU A 29 23.44 -50.40 -17.94
C LEU A 29 23.72 -48.98 -17.39
N ALA A 30 24.77 -48.33 -17.89
CA ALA A 30 25.05 -46.92 -17.54
C ALA A 30 23.99 -45.95 -18.12
N SER A 31 23.49 -46.20 -19.33
CA SER A 31 22.39 -45.41 -19.89
C SER A 31 21.05 -45.69 -19.20
N LEU A 32 20.78 -46.93 -18.76
CA LEU A 32 19.63 -47.24 -17.90
C LEU A 32 19.73 -46.61 -16.49
N MET A 33 20.93 -46.56 -15.90
CA MET A 33 21.15 -45.83 -14.65
C MET A 33 21.03 -44.31 -14.82
N LEU A 34 21.41 -43.75 -15.95
CA LEU A 34 21.20 -42.34 -16.28
C LEU A 34 19.74 -41.99 -16.64
N MET A 35 18.94 -42.95 -17.11
CA MET A 35 17.51 -42.78 -17.34
C MET A 35 16.63 -42.99 -16.11
N SER A 36 17.17 -43.50 -15.00
CA SER A 36 16.38 -43.79 -13.78
C SER A 36 16.41 -42.69 -12.71
N CYS A 37 17.07 -41.57 -12.95
CA CYS A 37 17.08 -40.41 -12.08
C CYS A 37 16.38 -39.18 -12.66
N SER A 38 15.22 -39.35 -13.31
CA SER A 38 14.30 -38.21 -13.39
C SER A 38 13.59 -38.13 -12.05
N GLU A 39 14.08 -37.24 -11.19
CA GLU A 39 13.38 -36.90 -9.94
C GLU A 39 11.92 -36.59 -10.26
N LYS A 40 11.00 -37.34 -9.63
CA LYS A 40 9.56 -37.15 -9.88
C LYS A 40 9.16 -35.76 -9.46
N GLU A 41 8.63 -35.01 -10.41
CA GLU A 41 7.99 -33.72 -10.14
C GLU A 41 6.71 -33.97 -9.33
N LYS A 42 6.55 -33.23 -8.23
CA LYS A 42 5.32 -33.19 -7.41
C LYS A 42 4.79 -31.77 -7.38
N SER A 43 3.48 -31.64 -7.44
CA SER A 43 2.76 -30.38 -7.40
C SER A 43 1.74 -30.45 -6.26
N ILE A 44 1.86 -29.57 -5.29
CA ILE A 44 1.02 -29.55 -4.07
C ILE A 44 0.51 -28.12 -3.86
N ILE A 45 -0.81 -27.97 -3.70
CA ILE A 45 -1.43 -26.67 -3.43
C ILE A 45 -1.53 -26.46 -1.92
N GLY A 46 -0.81 -25.48 -1.41
CA GLY A 46 -0.95 -25.04 -0.01
C GLY A 46 -1.82 -23.79 0.11
N LYS A 47 -2.31 -23.56 1.33
CA LYS A 47 -3.18 -22.45 1.69
C LYS A 47 -2.61 -21.65 2.84
N GLY A 48 -2.75 -20.31 2.78
CA GLY A 48 -2.34 -19.41 3.85
C GLY A 48 -3.21 -18.16 3.85
N ASN A 49 -3.47 -17.61 5.04
CA ASN A 49 -4.21 -16.35 5.16
C ASN A 49 -3.26 -15.17 5.13
N GLY A 50 -3.48 -14.27 4.20
CA GLY A 50 -2.78 -13.01 4.04
C GLY A 50 -3.47 -11.84 4.73
N PHE A 51 -3.49 -10.68 4.08
CA PHE A 51 -4.09 -9.45 4.58
C PHE A 51 -5.61 -9.46 4.40
N SER A 52 -6.10 -9.71 3.19
CA SER A 52 -7.51 -9.67 2.83
C SER A 52 -8.20 -11.04 2.80
N GLY A 53 -7.45 -12.13 2.84
CA GLY A 53 -8.04 -13.45 2.84
C GLY A 53 -7.11 -14.61 2.49
N GLU A 54 -7.70 -15.70 1.99
CA GLU A 54 -6.98 -16.93 1.63
C GLU A 54 -6.16 -16.73 0.35
N ILE A 55 -4.92 -17.18 0.40
CA ILE A 55 -3.99 -17.27 -0.74
C ILE A 55 -3.69 -18.75 -0.98
N LYS A 56 -3.78 -19.21 -2.23
CA LYS A 56 -3.41 -20.57 -2.66
C LYS A 56 -2.20 -20.52 -3.55
N VAL A 57 -1.17 -21.27 -3.17
CA VAL A 57 0.07 -21.39 -3.93
C VAL A 57 0.31 -22.84 -4.30
N ASN A 58 0.51 -23.11 -5.59
CA ASN A 58 1.00 -24.39 -6.08
C ASN A 58 2.52 -24.44 -5.93
N VAL A 59 3.02 -25.41 -5.19
CA VAL A 59 4.46 -25.64 -4.96
C VAL A 59 4.88 -26.83 -5.79
N VAL A 60 5.74 -26.59 -6.77
CA VAL A 60 6.33 -27.62 -7.62
C VAL A 60 7.68 -28.01 -7.05
N THR A 61 7.86 -29.31 -6.77
CA THR A 61 9.13 -29.86 -6.29
C THR A 61 9.68 -30.93 -7.22
N LYS A 62 11.02 -30.99 -7.34
CA LYS A 62 11.76 -32.09 -7.97
C LYS A 62 12.67 -32.72 -6.91
N GLY A 63 12.34 -33.93 -6.52
CA GLY A 63 12.92 -34.54 -5.34
C GLY A 63 12.70 -33.68 -4.10
N ASP A 64 13.78 -33.30 -3.44
CA ASP A 64 13.75 -32.44 -2.25
C ASP A 64 13.80 -30.94 -2.54
N ARG A 65 13.93 -30.55 -3.80
CA ARG A 65 14.11 -29.16 -4.19
C ARG A 65 12.80 -28.51 -4.57
N ILE A 66 12.58 -27.27 -4.15
CA ILE A 66 11.49 -26.40 -4.66
C ILE A 66 11.92 -25.90 -6.03
N ASP A 67 11.20 -26.30 -7.08
CA ASP A 67 11.53 -25.98 -8.47
C ASP A 67 10.74 -24.75 -8.96
N ASN A 68 9.47 -24.64 -8.57
CA ASN A 68 8.62 -23.51 -8.96
C ASN A 68 7.55 -23.20 -7.91
N LEU A 69 7.03 -21.98 -7.95
CA LEU A 69 5.86 -21.52 -7.22
C LEU A 69 4.91 -20.82 -8.19
N GLU A 70 3.62 -21.12 -8.07
CA GLU A 70 2.57 -20.51 -8.89
C GLU A 70 1.42 -20.04 -8.02
N LEU A 71 0.96 -18.81 -8.24
CA LEU A 71 -0.23 -18.30 -7.58
C LEU A 71 -1.46 -18.93 -8.24
N VAL A 72 -2.26 -19.68 -7.48
CA VAL A 72 -3.45 -20.38 -7.99
C VAL A 72 -4.68 -19.50 -7.83
N SER A 73 -4.86 -18.93 -6.66
CA SER A 73 -5.94 -17.97 -6.37
C SER A 73 -5.62 -17.17 -5.10
N ASP A 74 -6.17 -15.99 -5.01
CA ASP A 74 -6.06 -15.13 -3.84
C ASP A 74 -7.29 -14.24 -3.67
N ASN A 75 -7.46 -13.71 -2.45
CA ASN A 75 -8.43 -12.68 -2.11
C ASN A 75 -7.72 -11.38 -1.68
N GLU A 76 -6.47 -11.21 -2.10
CA GLU A 76 -5.64 -10.08 -1.74
C GLU A 76 -5.93 -8.83 -2.59
N THR A 77 -5.35 -7.71 -2.19
CA THR A 77 -5.31 -6.51 -3.03
C THR A 77 -4.43 -6.79 -4.24
N SER A 78 -4.97 -6.71 -5.44
CA SER A 78 -4.30 -7.10 -6.70
C SER A 78 -2.97 -6.39 -6.90
N HIS A 79 -2.92 -5.08 -6.63
CA HIS A 79 -1.70 -4.28 -6.66
C HIS A 79 -0.60 -4.84 -5.73
N ILE A 80 -0.95 -5.31 -4.55
CA ILE A 80 0.02 -5.78 -3.57
C ILE A 80 0.56 -7.16 -3.93
N ILE A 81 -0.33 -8.10 -4.24
CA ILE A 81 0.09 -9.47 -4.51
C ILE A 81 0.87 -9.58 -5.82
N SER A 82 0.49 -8.84 -6.86
CA SER A 82 1.19 -8.83 -8.14
C SER A 82 2.65 -8.35 -8.03
N ARG A 83 2.98 -7.51 -7.05
CA ARG A 83 4.33 -7.02 -6.80
C ARG A 83 5.10 -7.86 -5.78
N SER A 84 4.42 -8.37 -4.77
CA SER A 84 5.09 -9.11 -3.69
C SER A 84 5.34 -10.58 -4.04
N PHE A 85 4.46 -11.21 -4.81
CA PHE A 85 4.61 -12.62 -5.16
C PHE A 85 5.90 -12.93 -5.95
N PRO A 86 6.28 -12.18 -7.01
CA PRO A 86 7.53 -12.42 -7.72
C PRO A 86 8.76 -12.31 -6.83
N ILE A 87 8.81 -11.30 -5.94
CA ILE A 87 9.93 -11.09 -5.01
C ILE A 87 10.04 -12.27 -4.02
N LEU A 88 8.90 -12.69 -3.45
CA LEU A 88 8.89 -13.83 -2.52
C LEU A 88 9.22 -15.14 -3.21
N LYS A 89 8.73 -15.36 -4.42
CA LYS A 89 9.08 -16.52 -5.24
C LYS A 89 10.59 -16.63 -5.42
N GLU A 90 11.24 -15.54 -5.81
CA GLU A 90 12.70 -15.50 -5.96
C GLU A 90 13.41 -15.81 -4.62
N ARG A 91 13.01 -15.15 -3.52
CA ARG A 91 13.58 -15.37 -2.19
C ARG A 91 13.45 -16.84 -1.74
N ILE A 92 12.26 -17.42 -1.90
CA ILE A 92 11.96 -18.80 -1.51
C ILE A 92 12.73 -19.81 -2.38
N LEU A 93 12.77 -19.61 -3.69
CA LEU A 93 13.53 -20.48 -4.61
C LEU A 93 15.03 -20.41 -4.32
N LYS A 94 15.57 -19.23 -4.03
CA LYS A 94 16.98 -19.07 -3.65
C LYS A 94 17.30 -19.72 -2.30
N ALA A 95 16.45 -19.53 -1.30
CA ALA A 95 16.63 -20.09 0.02
C ALA A 95 16.21 -21.57 0.13
N GLN A 96 15.47 -22.11 -0.84
CA GLN A 96 14.86 -23.43 -0.79
C GLN A 96 13.99 -23.64 0.47
N SER A 97 13.35 -22.56 0.95
CA SER A 97 12.63 -22.50 2.22
C SER A 97 11.60 -21.37 2.23
N PRO A 98 10.42 -21.55 2.87
CA PRO A 98 9.48 -20.46 3.13
C PRO A 98 9.96 -19.51 4.26
N ILE A 99 11.04 -19.86 4.96
CA ILE A 99 11.63 -19.01 5.99
C ILE A 99 12.54 -17.98 5.32
N VAL A 100 11.91 -16.95 4.77
CA VAL A 100 12.56 -15.79 4.14
C VAL A 100 11.95 -14.51 4.68
N ASP A 101 12.61 -13.37 4.47
CA ASP A 101 12.07 -12.08 4.86
C ASP A 101 10.81 -11.75 4.03
N SER A 102 9.80 -11.22 4.71
CA SER A 102 8.61 -10.69 4.05
C SER A 102 8.97 -9.47 3.21
N VAL A 103 8.22 -9.25 2.15
CA VAL A 103 8.35 -8.05 1.31
C VAL A 103 7.84 -6.84 2.11
N SER A 104 8.68 -5.85 2.30
CA SER A 104 8.28 -4.61 2.96
C SER A 104 7.27 -3.85 2.09
N GLY A 105 6.21 -3.36 2.72
CA GLY A 105 5.04 -2.84 2.01
C GLY A 105 3.94 -3.87 1.70
N ALA A 106 4.24 -5.19 1.86
CA ALA A 106 3.31 -6.29 1.65
C ALA A 106 3.41 -7.37 2.75
N THR A 107 3.64 -6.97 4.00
CA THR A 107 4.02 -7.86 5.10
C THR A 107 3.01 -8.99 5.34
N TYR A 108 1.73 -8.68 5.43
CA TYR A 108 0.69 -9.68 5.71
C TYR A 108 0.42 -10.58 4.51
N THR A 109 0.37 -10.03 3.30
CA THR A 109 0.29 -10.80 2.05
C THR A 109 1.48 -11.76 1.94
N SER A 110 2.69 -11.29 2.27
CA SER A 110 3.89 -12.12 2.33
C SER A 110 3.77 -13.27 3.32
N LEU A 111 3.23 -13.02 4.51
CA LEU A 111 2.97 -14.07 5.50
C LEU A 111 1.99 -15.11 4.97
N GLY A 112 0.93 -14.69 4.28
CA GLY A 112 -0.04 -15.58 3.63
C GLY A 112 0.61 -16.49 2.59
N ILE A 113 1.42 -15.93 1.69
CA ILE A 113 2.17 -16.69 0.67
C ILE A 113 3.13 -17.67 1.32
N LYS A 114 3.93 -17.22 2.29
CA LYS A 114 4.90 -18.08 3.01
C LYS A 114 4.22 -19.23 3.76
N ARG A 115 3.06 -18.96 4.38
CA ARG A 115 2.24 -19.98 5.05
C ARG A 115 1.67 -20.98 4.06
N ALA A 116 1.20 -20.53 2.89
CA ALA A 116 0.72 -21.40 1.83
C ALA A 116 1.84 -22.34 1.35
N VAL A 117 3.04 -21.81 1.09
CA VAL A 117 4.21 -22.62 0.71
C VAL A 117 4.59 -23.61 1.81
N ALA A 118 4.62 -23.18 3.08
CA ALA A 118 4.94 -24.05 4.22
C ALA A 118 3.90 -25.17 4.37
N ALA A 119 2.62 -24.89 4.17
CA ALA A 119 1.54 -25.89 4.22
C ALA A 119 1.70 -26.96 3.11
N ALA A 120 1.98 -26.56 1.88
CA ALA A 120 2.24 -27.48 0.78
C ALA A 120 3.47 -28.35 1.05
N LEU A 121 4.56 -27.78 1.55
CA LEU A 121 5.78 -28.50 1.86
C LEU A 121 5.60 -29.47 3.04
N LYS A 122 4.77 -29.11 4.03
CA LYS A 122 4.42 -29.98 5.15
C LYS A 122 3.64 -31.20 4.69
N GLU A 123 2.69 -31.04 3.77
CA GLU A 123 1.99 -32.15 3.13
C GLU A 123 2.98 -33.05 2.34
N GLY A 124 4.01 -32.46 1.75
CA GLY A 124 5.14 -33.15 1.14
C GLY A 124 6.16 -33.77 2.12
N GLY A 125 5.92 -33.67 3.43
CA GLY A 125 6.76 -34.25 4.49
C GLY A 125 7.83 -33.32 5.09
N LYS A 126 7.85 -32.02 4.74
CA LYS A 126 8.80 -31.02 5.27
C LYS A 126 8.09 -30.00 6.13
N ASP A 127 8.26 -30.04 7.46
CA ASP A 127 7.68 -29.07 8.40
C ASP A 127 8.68 -27.95 8.71
N PHE A 128 8.29 -26.71 8.45
CA PHE A 128 9.10 -25.51 8.71
C PHE A 128 8.70 -24.78 10.00
N GLY A 129 7.78 -25.33 10.80
CA GLY A 129 7.34 -24.72 12.04
C GLY A 129 6.65 -23.36 11.85
N ARG A 130 6.94 -22.42 12.75
CA ARG A 130 6.31 -21.10 12.76
C ARG A 130 6.90 -20.18 11.67
N ILE A 131 6.06 -19.69 10.79
CA ILE A 131 6.42 -18.69 9.79
C ILE A 131 6.38 -17.28 10.38
N THR A 132 7.48 -16.54 10.28
CA THR A 132 7.68 -15.20 10.84
C THR A 132 7.87 -14.14 9.76
N ILE A 133 7.79 -12.86 10.13
CA ILE A 133 7.95 -11.73 9.21
C ILE A 133 9.40 -11.63 8.71
N LYS A 134 10.35 -11.71 9.65
CA LYS A 134 11.79 -11.66 9.35
C LYS A 134 12.44 -12.99 9.70
N THR A 135 13.49 -13.34 8.97
CA THR A 135 14.39 -14.44 9.34
C THR A 135 15.34 -13.98 10.43
N ALA A 136 15.64 -14.86 11.39
CA ALA A 136 16.78 -14.68 12.29
C ALA A 136 18.03 -15.15 11.52
N GLY A 137 18.56 -14.31 10.64
CA GLY A 137 19.84 -14.54 9.97
C GLY A 137 20.99 -13.86 10.72
N PRO A 138 22.25 -14.24 10.45
CA PRO A 138 23.39 -13.50 10.97
C PRO A 138 23.33 -12.05 10.48
N GLU A 139 23.65 -11.11 11.36
CA GLU A 139 23.79 -9.71 10.98
C GLU A 139 24.84 -9.59 9.87
N GLN A 140 24.43 -9.01 8.75
CA GLN A 140 25.38 -8.72 7.68
C GLN A 140 26.30 -7.57 8.12
N PRO A 141 27.58 -7.60 7.81
CA PRO A 141 28.47 -6.49 8.15
C PRO A 141 28.02 -5.20 7.48
N VAL A 142 28.19 -4.09 8.19
CA VAL A 142 27.96 -2.75 7.64
C VAL A 142 29.03 -2.47 6.57
N ALA A 143 28.60 -2.01 5.39
CA ALA A 143 29.51 -1.61 4.32
C ALA A 143 29.18 -0.19 3.84
N PHE A 144 30.23 0.58 3.59
CA PHE A 144 30.14 1.89 2.94
C PHE A 144 30.54 1.69 1.48
N LEU A 145 29.57 1.91 0.58
CA LEU A 145 29.77 1.74 -0.85
C LEU A 145 30.24 3.06 -1.48
N GLU A 146 30.72 2.98 -2.72
CA GLU A 146 31.08 4.17 -3.49
C GLU A 146 29.86 5.06 -3.73
N SER A 147 30.09 6.37 -3.69
CA SER A 147 29.07 7.38 -3.98
C SER A 147 28.62 7.31 -5.44
N VAL A 148 27.34 7.59 -5.65
CA VAL A 148 26.72 7.66 -6.98
C VAL A 148 26.42 9.12 -7.31
N SER A 149 26.51 9.50 -8.60
CA SER A 149 26.14 10.85 -9.05
C SER A 149 24.98 10.81 -10.04
N THR A 150 24.09 11.79 -9.94
CA THR A 150 22.95 11.96 -10.85
C THR A 150 22.64 13.46 -11.04
N ASP A 151 21.75 13.80 -11.96
CA ASP A 151 21.25 15.17 -12.06
C ASP A 151 20.16 15.44 -11.00
N LEU A 152 19.25 14.48 -10.82
CA LEU A 152 18.13 14.57 -9.88
C LEU A 152 17.98 13.29 -9.09
N VAL A 153 17.87 13.38 -7.75
CA VAL A 153 17.44 12.28 -6.90
C VAL A 153 16.05 12.58 -6.31
N ILE A 154 15.17 11.59 -6.35
CA ILE A 154 13.82 11.67 -5.79
C ILE A 154 13.71 10.63 -4.67
N VAL A 155 13.31 11.08 -3.48
CA VAL A 155 13.18 10.27 -2.28
C VAL A 155 11.72 9.96 -2.01
N GLY A 156 11.32 8.73 -2.26
CA GLY A 156 9.96 8.20 -2.10
C GLY A 156 9.28 7.82 -3.41
N GLY A 157 8.83 6.57 -3.50
CA GLY A 157 8.18 5.95 -4.67
C GLY A 157 6.64 5.95 -4.61
N GLY A 158 6.05 6.90 -3.86
CA GLY A 158 4.62 7.16 -3.83
C GLY A 158 4.16 8.06 -4.98
N PRO A 159 2.86 8.47 -4.99
CA PRO A 159 2.27 9.24 -6.09
C PRO A 159 3.05 10.52 -6.45
N ALA A 160 3.49 11.28 -5.44
CA ALA A 160 4.25 12.52 -5.67
C ALA A 160 5.61 12.26 -6.31
N GLY A 161 6.35 11.25 -5.82
CA GLY A 161 7.67 10.91 -6.35
C GLY A 161 7.62 10.35 -7.76
N LEU A 162 6.63 9.48 -8.07
CA LEU A 162 6.43 8.98 -9.44
C LEU A 162 6.07 10.09 -10.41
N ALA A 163 5.16 10.98 -10.01
CA ALA A 163 4.78 12.12 -10.84
C ALA A 163 5.96 13.08 -11.09
N ALA A 164 6.80 13.30 -10.05
CA ALA A 164 8.01 14.11 -10.17
C ALA A 164 9.01 13.48 -11.16
N ALA A 165 9.23 12.17 -11.05
CA ALA A 165 10.15 11.45 -11.93
C ALA A 165 9.70 11.48 -13.41
N ILE A 166 8.39 11.26 -13.65
CA ILE A 166 7.80 11.34 -14.99
C ILE A 166 7.99 12.74 -15.56
N SER A 167 7.58 13.77 -14.80
CA SER A 167 7.63 15.15 -15.29
C SER A 167 9.06 15.67 -15.49
N ALA A 168 10.03 15.25 -14.68
CA ALA A 168 11.43 15.58 -14.90
C ALA A 168 11.95 14.99 -16.22
N LYS A 169 11.59 13.74 -16.54
CA LYS A 169 11.93 13.11 -17.83
C LYS A 169 11.22 13.78 -19.01
N GLU A 170 9.92 14.11 -18.86
CA GLU A 170 9.16 14.84 -19.88
C GLU A 170 9.70 16.24 -20.13
N ALA A 171 10.30 16.88 -19.11
CA ALA A 171 11.00 18.15 -19.21
C ALA A 171 12.44 18.04 -19.78
N GLY A 172 12.86 16.83 -20.17
CA GLY A 172 14.14 16.57 -20.88
C GLY A 172 15.31 16.18 -19.99
N LEU A 173 15.11 15.92 -18.70
CA LEU A 173 16.19 15.48 -17.82
C LEU A 173 16.53 14.00 -18.07
N ASN A 174 17.82 13.68 -18.23
CA ASN A 174 18.24 12.32 -18.57
C ASN A 174 18.57 11.45 -17.34
N ASN A 175 19.30 12.01 -16.37
CA ASN A 175 19.80 11.26 -15.23
C ASN A 175 18.90 11.50 -14.01
N VAL A 176 18.00 10.56 -13.73
CA VAL A 176 17.07 10.59 -12.59
C VAL A 176 17.17 9.29 -11.83
N ILE A 177 17.44 9.37 -10.53
CA ILE A 177 17.38 8.26 -9.59
C ILE A 177 16.16 8.47 -8.70
N LEU A 178 15.31 7.43 -8.55
CA LEU A 178 14.23 7.37 -7.60
C LEU A 178 14.54 6.29 -6.57
N ILE A 179 14.60 6.66 -5.29
CA ILE A 179 14.79 5.71 -4.19
C ILE A 179 13.49 5.52 -3.41
N GLU A 180 13.23 4.28 -3.01
CA GLU A 180 12.09 3.89 -2.16
C GLU A 180 12.58 2.96 -1.05
N LYS A 181 12.23 3.26 0.21
CA LYS A 181 12.67 2.46 1.37
C LYS A 181 12.03 1.08 1.46
N LEU A 182 10.84 0.92 0.88
CA LEU A 182 10.14 -0.36 0.82
C LEU A 182 10.63 -1.20 -0.37
N ASP A 183 10.35 -2.49 -0.35
CA ASP A 183 10.70 -3.39 -1.45
C ASP A 183 9.83 -3.16 -2.71
N ILE A 184 8.72 -2.46 -2.57
CA ILE A 184 7.79 -2.13 -3.64
C ILE A 184 7.49 -0.63 -3.68
N LEU A 185 7.31 -0.10 -4.88
CA LEU A 185 6.73 1.22 -5.08
C LEU A 185 5.26 1.16 -4.67
N SER A 186 4.72 2.18 -4.03
CA SER A 186 3.30 2.26 -3.77
C SER A 186 2.86 3.52 -3.03
N GLY A 187 3.47 3.84 -1.89
CA GLY A 187 2.95 4.88 -1.02
C GLY A 187 1.50 4.63 -0.60
N ASN A 188 0.79 5.69 -0.23
CA ASN A 188 -0.62 5.61 0.16
C ASN A 188 -1.59 5.61 -1.04
N GLY A 189 -1.13 5.98 -2.23
CA GLY A 189 -1.97 6.11 -3.42
C GLY A 189 -2.73 4.84 -3.81
N LYS A 190 -2.13 3.67 -3.58
CA LYS A 190 -2.72 2.35 -3.90
C LYS A 190 -3.99 2.02 -3.11
N TYR A 191 -4.19 2.64 -1.94
CA TYR A 191 -5.34 2.36 -1.07
C TYR A 191 -6.52 3.28 -1.34
N ASP A 192 -6.32 4.38 -2.07
CA ASP A 192 -7.40 5.30 -2.34
C ASP A 192 -8.39 4.68 -3.31
N MET A 193 -9.63 4.61 -2.88
CA MET A 193 -10.73 4.12 -3.70
C MET A 193 -11.24 5.14 -4.69
N ASN A 194 -10.96 6.42 -4.43
CA ASN A 194 -11.49 7.54 -5.19
C ASN A 194 -10.37 8.51 -5.51
N PHE A 195 -10.38 9.02 -6.72
CA PHE A 195 -9.50 10.11 -7.14
C PHE A 195 -10.33 11.40 -7.20
N TYR A 196 -10.06 12.30 -6.27
CA TYR A 196 -10.79 13.54 -6.13
C TYR A 196 -10.10 14.71 -6.84
N ASP A 197 -10.84 15.81 -6.96
CA ASP A 197 -10.37 17.10 -7.45
C ASP A 197 -9.85 17.10 -8.89
N LEU A 198 -10.41 16.22 -9.72
CA LEU A 198 -10.34 16.38 -11.17
C LEU A 198 -11.44 17.32 -11.63
N ILE A 199 -11.08 18.31 -12.44
CA ILE A 199 -12.02 19.22 -13.10
C ILE A 199 -11.79 19.23 -14.61
N ASN A 200 -12.83 19.56 -15.37
CA ASN A 200 -12.80 19.55 -16.84
C ASN A 200 -12.42 18.17 -17.44
N SER A 201 -12.65 17.10 -16.70
CA SER A 201 -12.37 15.73 -17.14
C SER A 201 -13.33 15.27 -18.25
N GLU A 202 -12.93 14.23 -18.99
CA GLU A 202 -13.84 13.58 -19.93
C GLU A 202 -15.06 12.96 -19.23
N ALA A 203 -14.87 12.40 -18.04
CA ALA A 203 -15.97 11.82 -17.27
C ALA A 203 -16.99 12.89 -16.82
N GLN A 204 -16.54 14.08 -16.41
CA GLN A 204 -17.43 15.20 -16.11
C GLN A 204 -18.20 15.68 -17.36
N LYS A 205 -17.51 15.84 -18.49
CA LYS A 205 -18.16 16.23 -19.76
C LYS A 205 -19.23 15.23 -20.19
N ASN A 206 -18.95 13.93 -20.09
CA ASN A 206 -19.89 12.87 -20.41
C ASN A 206 -21.09 12.84 -19.44
N ALA A 207 -20.90 13.28 -18.20
CA ALA A 207 -21.95 13.42 -17.20
C ALA A 207 -22.72 14.78 -17.30
N GLY A 208 -22.38 15.66 -18.24
CA GLY A 208 -22.97 16.98 -18.38
C GLY A 208 -22.64 17.96 -17.24
N VAL A 209 -21.49 17.74 -16.57
CA VAL A 209 -21.03 18.57 -15.45
C VAL A 209 -20.04 19.62 -15.94
N GLU A 210 -20.37 20.89 -15.69
CA GLU A 210 -19.48 22.03 -15.91
C GLU A 210 -18.78 22.39 -14.60
N ASP A 211 -17.44 22.42 -14.62
CA ASP A 211 -16.61 22.78 -13.48
C ASP A 211 -15.53 23.79 -13.90
N SER A 212 -14.91 24.47 -12.92
CA SER A 212 -13.86 25.45 -13.21
C SER A 212 -12.84 25.55 -12.07
N VAL A 213 -11.70 26.16 -12.38
CA VAL A 213 -10.64 26.49 -11.41
C VAL A 213 -11.21 27.34 -10.27
N GLU A 214 -12.03 28.34 -10.60
CA GLU A 214 -12.62 29.27 -9.63
C GLU A 214 -13.61 28.57 -8.70
N LYS A 215 -14.43 27.65 -9.24
CA LYS A 215 -15.34 26.83 -8.42
C LYS A 215 -14.54 25.91 -7.48
N LEU A 216 -13.46 25.29 -7.97
CA LEU A 216 -12.62 24.42 -7.13
C LEU A 216 -11.95 25.20 -6.00
N ILE A 217 -11.43 26.40 -6.29
CA ILE A 217 -10.83 27.29 -5.28
C ILE A 217 -11.88 27.69 -4.22
N ALA A 218 -13.07 28.10 -4.65
CA ALA A 218 -14.13 28.52 -3.75
C ALA A 218 -14.60 27.39 -2.83
N ASP A 219 -14.76 26.17 -3.36
CA ASP A 219 -15.18 25.00 -2.58
C ASP A 219 -14.11 24.53 -1.58
N ASN A 220 -12.85 24.86 -1.82
CA ASN A 220 -11.70 24.46 -1.01
C ASN A 220 -11.06 25.63 -0.24
N SER A 221 -11.80 26.71 -0.06
CA SER A 221 -11.34 27.90 0.70
C SER A 221 -10.91 27.60 2.14
N ASN A 222 -11.27 26.45 2.70
CA ASN A 222 -10.88 25.97 4.03
C ASN A 222 -9.67 25.03 4.01
N TRP A 223 -9.01 24.87 2.87
CA TRP A 223 -7.77 24.10 2.83
C TRP A 223 -6.66 24.84 3.56
N MET A 224 -5.80 24.09 4.25
CA MET A 224 -4.67 24.60 5.02
C MET A 224 -3.47 24.88 4.09
N ASP A 225 -3.70 25.60 2.99
CA ASP A 225 -2.65 25.94 2.03
C ASP A 225 -2.69 27.43 1.69
N THR A 226 -1.62 27.97 1.14
CA THR A 226 -1.60 29.37 0.72
C THR A 226 -2.51 29.60 -0.50
N PRO A 227 -3.02 30.81 -0.72
CA PRO A 227 -3.81 31.12 -1.91
C PRO A 227 -3.10 30.78 -3.22
N GLU A 228 -1.77 31.01 -3.27
CA GLU A 228 -0.92 30.72 -4.42
C GLU A 228 -0.87 29.21 -4.71
N ARG A 229 -0.62 28.39 -3.69
CA ARG A 229 -0.58 26.93 -3.81
C ARG A 229 -1.97 26.37 -4.16
N THR A 230 -3.03 26.90 -3.53
CA THR A 230 -4.42 26.52 -3.85
C THR A 230 -4.76 26.78 -5.32
N ARG A 231 -4.35 27.93 -5.87
CA ARG A 231 -4.53 28.25 -7.29
C ARG A 231 -3.76 27.30 -8.19
N VAL A 232 -2.50 27.08 -7.91
CA VAL A 232 -1.64 26.16 -8.68
C VAL A 232 -2.20 24.73 -8.65
N GLN A 233 -2.71 24.27 -7.52
CA GLN A 233 -3.37 22.98 -7.41
C GLN A 233 -4.64 22.92 -8.30
N ALA A 234 -5.49 23.94 -8.26
CA ALA A 234 -6.72 23.98 -9.06
C ALA A 234 -6.44 24.04 -10.58
N GLU A 235 -5.43 24.80 -10.99
CA GLU A 235 -4.98 24.84 -12.39
C GLU A 235 -4.37 23.50 -12.82
N GLY A 236 -3.62 22.83 -11.93
CA GLY A 236 -3.11 21.48 -12.14
C GLY A 236 -4.22 20.44 -12.30
N ALA A 237 -5.26 20.53 -11.45
CA ALA A 237 -6.42 19.65 -11.49
C ALA A 237 -7.16 19.69 -12.84
N SER A 238 -7.19 20.85 -13.51
CA SER A 238 -7.80 20.99 -14.84
C SER A 238 -7.05 20.31 -15.98
N LYS A 239 -5.77 19.96 -15.76
CA LYS A 239 -4.89 19.33 -16.75
C LYS A 239 -4.62 17.85 -16.44
N LEU A 240 -5.01 17.40 -15.24
CA LEU A 240 -4.58 16.11 -14.71
C LEU A 240 -5.21 14.93 -15.43
N ASP A 241 -6.50 15.02 -15.84
CA ASP A 241 -7.17 13.93 -16.58
C ASP A 241 -6.46 13.65 -17.93
N SER A 242 -6.13 14.70 -18.69
CA SER A 242 -5.45 14.52 -19.97
C SER A 242 -4.03 13.96 -19.80
N TRP A 243 -3.31 14.34 -18.74
CA TRP A 243 -1.98 13.81 -18.44
C TRP A 243 -2.03 12.32 -18.05
N LEU A 244 -2.98 11.91 -17.20
CA LEU A 244 -3.21 10.52 -16.83
C LEU A 244 -3.59 9.68 -18.06
N ARG A 245 -4.48 10.17 -18.93
CA ARG A 245 -4.85 9.51 -20.19
C ARG A 245 -3.66 9.33 -21.13
N GLY A 246 -2.72 10.27 -21.15
CA GLY A 246 -1.49 10.16 -21.94
C GLY A 246 -0.59 8.97 -21.54
N MET A 247 -0.79 8.41 -20.36
CA MET A 247 -0.11 7.18 -19.92
C MET A 247 -1.04 5.95 -19.80
N GLY A 248 -2.26 6.05 -20.36
CA GLY A 248 -3.22 4.95 -20.43
C GLY A 248 -4.20 4.86 -19.26
N VAL A 249 -4.09 5.71 -18.23
CA VAL A 249 -5.01 5.75 -17.09
C VAL A 249 -6.28 6.49 -17.47
N LYS A 250 -7.43 5.82 -17.37
CA LYS A 250 -8.74 6.36 -17.78
C LYS A 250 -9.74 6.29 -16.63
N LEU A 251 -9.93 7.41 -15.95
CA LEU A 251 -10.91 7.54 -14.88
C LEU A 251 -12.27 7.96 -15.48
N ASN A 252 -12.97 7.01 -16.08
CA ASN A 252 -14.17 7.28 -16.89
C ASN A 252 -15.47 7.38 -16.09
N HIS A 253 -15.46 6.92 -14.82
CA HIS A 253 -16.64 6.98 -13.97
C HIS A 253 -16.59 8.18 -13.03
N TYR A 254 -17.55 9.11 -13.21
CA TYR A 254 -17.79 10.26 -12.35
C TYR A 254 -18.97 9.97 -11.42
N TYR A 255 -18.81 10.19 -10.11
CA TYR A 255 -19.88 9.94 -9.12
C TYR A 255 -20.20 11.16 -8.23
N GLY A 256 -19.85 12.34 -8.67
CA GLY A 256 -20.11 13.61 -7.97
C GLY A 256 -18.97 14.05 -7.03
N LYS A 257 -19.08 15.27 -6.51
CA LYS A 257 -18.05 15.88 -5.63
C LYS A 257 -16.62 15.77 -6.18
N ARG A 258 -16.46 15.86 -7.50
CA ARG A 258 -15.20 15.70 -8.24
C ARG A 258 -14.51 14.34 -8.05
N GLY A 259 -15.26 13.33 -7.60
CA GLY A 259 -14.76 11.96 -7.47
C GLY A 259 -14.75 11.21 -8.80
N HIS A 260 -13.64 10.53 -9.06
CA HIS A 260 -13.42 9.76 -10.29
C HIS A 260 -12.90 8.36 -9.99
N MET A 261 -13.29 7.41 -10.80
CA MET A 261 -12.81 6.02 -10.80
C MET A 261 -12.64 5.53 -12.24
N ALA A 262 -11.90 4.45 -12.45
CA ALA A 262 -11.80 3.81 -13.76
C ALA A 262 -13.15 3.25 -14.18
N GLU A 263 -13.79 2.48 -13.30
CA GLU A 263 -15.11 1.89 -13.43
C GLU A 263 -15.89 2.09 -12.14
N LYS A 264 -17.19 1.80 -12.18
CA LYS A 264 -18.00 1.76 -10.96
C LYS A 264 -17.41 0.74 -9.99
N ASP A 265 -17.20 1.16 -8.74
CA ASP A 265 -16.66 0.34 -7.65
C ASP A 265 -15.17 -0.08 -7.79
N ALA A 266 -14.43 0.49 -8.74
CA ALA A 266 -12.98 0.30 -8.86
C ALA A 266 -12.19 1.08 -7.78
N TYR A 267 -10.89 0.80 -7.69
CA TYR A 267 -9.93 1.57 -6.89
C TYR A 267 -9.14 2.52 -7.81
N ALA A 268 -9.50 3.78 -7.83
CA ALA A 268 -8.83 4.77 -8.67
C ALA A 268 -7.35 4.92 -8.31
N GLY A 269 -7.01 4.79 -7.02
CA GLY A 269 -5.62 4.83 -6.56
C GLY A 269 -4.76 3.74 -7.19
N GLU A 270 -5.26 2.51 -7.26
CA GLU A 270 -4.57 1.39 -7.89
C GLU A 270 -4.31 1.67 -9.38
N GLU A 271 -5.34 2.09 -10.13
CA GLU A 271 -5.24 2.44 -11.56
C GLU A 271 -4.19 3.53 -11.83
N VAL A 272 -4.24 4.62 -11.07
CA VAL A 272 -3.31 5.74 -11.23
C VAL A 272 -1.89 5.33 -10.87
N GLN A 273 -1.71 4.58 -9.77
CA GLN A 273 -0.41 4.11 -9.33
C GLN A 273 0.22 3.16 -10.35
N ASP A 274 -0.56 2.20 -10.86
CA ASP A 274 -0.10 1.22 -11.86
C ASP A 274 0.31 1.89 -13.17
N GLY A 275 -0.46 2.86 -13.62
CA GLY A 275 -0.15 3.65 -14.80
C GLY A 275 1.15 4.45 -14.65
N MET A 276 1.32 5.12 -13.51
CA MET A 276 2.55 5.88 -13.24
C MET A 276 3.77 4.95 -13.08
N GLU A 277 3.64 3.79 -12.42
CA GLU A 277 4.73 2.82 -12.31
C GLU A 277 5.14 2.25 -13.67
N ALA A 278 4.17 1.94 -14.53
CA ALA A 278 4.46 1.50 -15.90
C ALA A 278 5.19 2.60 -16.68
N LYS A 279 4.76 3.86 -16.52
CA LYS A 279 5.38 5.01 -17.20
C LYS A 279 6.82 5.23 -16.75
N VAL A 280 7.13 5.24 -15.43
CA VAL A 280 8.51 5.44 -14.95
C VAL A 280 9.44 4.32 -15.44
N LYS A 281 8.97 3.08 -15.49
CA LYS A 281 9.71 1.95 -16.05
C LYS A 281 10.00 2.17 -17.54
N SER A 282 8.99 2.59 -18.31
CA SER A 282 9.12 2.83 -19.75
C SER A 282 10.09 3.99 -20.08
N LEU A 283 10.22 4.95 -19.16
CA LEU A 283 11.15 6.09 -19.30
C LEU A 283 12.59 5.76 -18.89
N GLY A 284 12.87 4.54 -18.43
CA GLY A 284 14.21 4.09 -18.04
C GLY A 284 14.77 4.82 -16.83
N ILE A 285 13.92 5.21 -15.86
CA ILE A 285 14.34 5.82 -14.61
C ILE A 285 15.04 4.77 -13.74
N ASP A 286 16.19 5.12 -13.14
CA ASP A 286 16.88 4.26 -12.16
C ASP A 286 16.07 4.21 -10.86
N ILE A 287 15.35 3.10 -10.66
CA ILE A 287 14.47 2.87 -9.50
C ILE A 287 15.19 1.94 -8.53
N ARG A 288 15.41 2.40 -7.29
CA ARG A 288 16.07 1.65 -6.23
C ARG A 288 15.12 1.45 -5.05
N THR A 289 14.46 0.30 -5.01
CA THR A 289 13.67 -0.13 -3.86
C THR A 289 14.56 -0.68 -2.74
N GLY A 290 14.04 -0.82 -1.51
CA GLY A 290 14.84 -1.20 -0.34
C GLY A 290 15.94 -0.19 0.01
N SER A 291 15.81 1.06 -0.45
CA SER A 291 16.81 2.13 -0.33
C SER A 291 16.20 3.34 0.38
N LYS A 292 16.56 3.51 1.67
CA LYS A 292 16.06 4.57 2.54
C LYS A 292 16.97 5.80 2.45
N GLY A 293 16.41 6.95 2.10
CA GLY A 293 17.07 8.25 2.33
C GLY A 293 17.14 8.51 3.84
N THR A 294 18.32 8.80 4.37
CA THR A 294 18.55 8.96 5.81
C THR A 294 18.96 10.35 6.21
N ASP A 295 19.52 11.14 5.28
CA ASP A 295 20.01 12.48 5.56
C ASP A 295 20.18 13.27 4.26
N LEU A 296 20.33 14.59 4.36
CA LEU A 296 20.69 15.49 3.26
C LEU A 296 22.21 15.68 3.20
N ILE A 297 22.73 15.82 1.99
CA ILE A 297 24.10 16.31 1.76
C ILE A 297 23.98 17.80 1.49
N VAL A 298 24.50 18.61 2.41
CA VAL A 298 24.40 20.09 2.34
C VAL A 298 25.79 20.69 2.20
N GLU A 299 25.99 21.56 1.20
CA GLU A 299 27.23 22.28 0.95
C GLU A 299 26.94 23.76 0.71
N ASN A 300 27.57 24.63 1.48
CA ASN A 300 27.41 26.09 1.37
C ASN A 300 25.94 26.56 1.37
N GLY A 301 25.10 25.93 2.21
CA GLY A 301 23.67 26.26 2.34
C GLY A 301 22.79 25.73 1.20
N ALA A 302 23.33 24.94 0.26
CA ALA A 302 22.59 24.30 -0.80
C ALA A 302 22.58 22.77 -0.64
N VAL A 303 21.45 22.13 -0.94
CA VAL A 303 21.34 20.67 -0.95
C VAL A 303 21.99 20.13 -2.22
N LYS A 304 22.89 19.14 -2.06
CA LYS A 304 23.71 18.52 -3.10
C LYS A 304 23.54 17.01 -3.19
N GLY A 305 22.58 16.44 -2.49
CA GLY A 305 22.33 15.02 -2.54
C GLY A 305 21.67 14.48 -1.28
N VAL A 306 21.66 13.16 -1.16
CA VAL A 306 21.11 12.43 -0.01
C VAL A 306 22.02 11.29 0.39
N LYS A 307 22.07 10.99 1.70
CA LYS A 307 22.65 9.75 2.23
C LYS A 307 21.61 8.65 2.17
N VAL A 308 22.04 7.45 1.83
CA VAL A 308 21.16 6.31 1.58
C VAL A 308 21.61 5.10 2.37
N GLN A 309 20.63 4.41 2.96
CA GLN A 309 20.80 3.09 3.56
C GLN A 309 20.03 2.05 2.73
N SER A 310 20.70 0.99 2.29
CA SER A 310 20.10 -0.17 1.62
C SER A 310 20.53 -1.45 2.32
N GLY A 311 19.63 -2.05 3.11
CA GLY A 311 20.00 -3.09 4.06
C GLY A 311 21.03 -2.60 5.06
N ASN A 312 22.20 -3.27 5.14
CA ASN A 312 23.34 -2.85 5.97
C ASN A 312 24.39 -2.01 5.21
N ASN A 313 24.11 -1.64 3.97
CA ASN A 313 24.99 -0.82 3.16
C ASN A 313 24.61 0.66 3.23
N PHE A 314 25.61 1.54 3.26
CA PHE A 314 25.45 2.98 3.23
C PHE A 314 26.20 3.56 2.04
N TYR A 315 25.62 4.53 1.37
CA TYR A 315 26.25 5.26 0.26
C TYR A 315 25.59 6.62 0.06
N ASP A 316 26.29 7.51 -0.62
CA ASP A 316 25.81 8.83 -0.96
C ASP A 316 25.30 8.87 -2.40
N ILE A 317 24.21 9.60 -2.64
CA ILE A 317 23.79 10.00 -3.98
C ILE A 317 23.99 11.50 -4.08
N ASN A 318 25.06 11.91 -4.79
CA ASN A 318 25.32 13.30 -5.12
C ASN A 318 24.41 13.72 -6.28
N ALA A 319 23.72 14.85 -6.15
CA ALA A 319 22.76 15.32 -7.15
C ALA A 319 22.77 16.85 -7.24
N LYS A 320 22.43 17.39 -8.42
CA LYS A 320 22.26 18.84 -8.61
C LYS A 320 20.99 19.35 -7.92
N ALA A 321 19.97 18.50 -7.80
CA ALA A 321 18.75 18.77 -7.03
C ALA A 321 18.19 17.48 -6.40
N VAL A 322 17.39 17.67 -5.33
CA VAL A 322 16.71 16.64 -4.55
C VAL A 322 15.22 16.94 -4.46
N ILE A 323 14.37 15.95 -4.67
CA ILE A 323 12.93 16.05 -4.40
C ILE A 323 12.59 15.11 -3.26
N ILE A 324 12.01 15.64 -2.17
CA ILE A 324 11.51 14.87 -1.04
C ILE A 324 10.02 14.60 -1.23
N ALA A 325 9.66 13.32 -1.35
CA ALA A 325 8.29 12.83 -1.57
C ALA A 325 7.97 11.64 -0.64
N THR A 326 8.48 11.71 0.61
CA THR A 326 8.53 10.60 1.58
C THR A 326 7.21 10.33 2.30
N GLY A 327 6.16 11.14 2.04
CA GLY A 327 4.87 11.03 2.73
C GLY A 327 4.92 11.54 4.16
N GLY A 328 3.83 11.29 4.91
CA GLY A 328 3.66 11.74 6.28
C GLY A 328 4.22 10.78 7.34
N PHE A 329 3.75 10.92 8.59
CA PHE A 329 4.26 10.19 9.75
C PHE A 329 3.19 9.44 10.55
N SER A 330 2.04 9.14 9.95
CA SER A 330 0.89 8.51 10.62
C SER A 330 1.16 7.11 11.22
N ALA A 331 2.25 6.45 10.82
CA ALA A 331 2.69 5.17 11.37
C ALA A 331 3.77 5.32 12.48
N ASN A 332 4.26 6.54 12.74
CA ASN A 332 5.30 6.79 13.73
C ASN A 332 4.69 7.21 15.07
N LYS A 333 4.66 6.27 16.02
CA LYS A 333 4.07 6.49 17.35
C LYS A 333 4.78 7.56 18.17
N GLU A 334 6.10 7.73 18.01
CA GLU A 334 6.91 8.71 18.72
C GLU A 334 6.60 10.13 18.20
N LEU A 335 6.54 10.33 16.89
CA LEU A 335 6.17 11.60 16.31
C LEU A 335 4.71 11.98 16.62
N LEU A 336 3.79 11.00 16.59
CA LEU A 336 2.41 11.21 16.99
C LEU A 336 2.31 11.63 18.46
N ALA A 337 3.04 10.96 19.38
CA ALA A 337 3.08 11.34 20.79
C ALA A 337 3.71 12.71 21.00
N LYS A 338 4.73 13.09 20.21
CA LYS A 338 5.41 14.40 20.29
C LYS A 338 4.49 15.55 19.86
N TYR A 339 3.80 15.40 18.73
CA TYR A 339 3.09 16.52 18.10
C TYR A 339 1.56 16.50 18.33
N SER A 340 0.95 15.33 18.52
CA SER A 340 -0.48 15.17 18.75
C SER A 340 -0.76 14.10 19.81
N PRO A 341 -0.45 14.40 21.09
CA PRO A 341 -0.53 13.43 22.20
C PRO A 341 -1.90 12.76 22.31
N GLY A 342 -1.90 11.44 22.52
CA GLY A 342 -3.11 10.61 22.58
C GLY A 342 -3.48 9.95 21.26
N THR A 343 -2.88 10.37 20.14
CA THR A 343 -3.12 9.74 18.83
C THR A 343 -2.15 8.58 18.54
N GLU A 344 -1.06 8.47 19.28
CA GLU A 344 -0.10 7.35 19.19
C GLU A 344 -0.72 5.99 19.50
N ARG A 345 -1.86 5.95 20.18
CA ARG A 345 -2.63 4.74 20.48
C ARG A 345 -3.53 4.29 19.32
N LEU A 346 -3.80 5.17 18.37
CA LEU A 346 -4.63 4.88 17.21
C LEU A 346 -3.87 4.04 16.17
N GLN A 347 -4.62 3.30 15.37
CA GLN A 347 -4.12 2.68 14.16
C GLN A 347 -3.82 3.74 13.08
N THR A 348 -3.21 3.34 11.98
CA THR A 348 -3.16 4.15 10.76
C THR A 348 -3.84 3.42 9.62
N SER A 349 -4.59 4.14 8.78
CA SER A 349 -5.12 3.62 7.52
C SER A 349 -4.06 3.61 6.41
N ASN A 350 -2.89 4.19 6.67
CA ASN A 350 -1.81 4.37 5.70
C ASN A 350 -0.87 3.17 5.63
N GLN A 351 0.03 3.23 4.66
CA GLN A 351 1.21 2.39 4.55
C GLN A 351 2.04 2.49 5.84
N LEU A 352 2.52 1.35 6.35
CA LEU A 352 3.36 1.33 7.55
C LEU A 352 4.72 2.02 7.34
N GLY A 353 5.07 2.30 6.10
CA GLY A 353 6.20 3.13 5.73
C GLY A 353 6.01 4.65 5.94
N ALA A 354 4.81 5.13 6.29
CA ALA A 354 4.55 6.55 6.61
C ALA A 354 5.12 6.90 8.00
N THR A 355 6.44 7.01 8.11
CA THR A 355 7.18 7.12 9.38
C THR A 355 7.85 8.47 9.61
N GLY A 356 7.73 9.43 8.65
CA GLY A 356 8.24 10.79 8.82
C GLY A 356 9.75 10.88 8.97
N ASP A 357 10.49 10.03 8.26
CA ASP A 357 11.95 9.88 8.42
C ASP A 357 12.73 11.19 8.19
N PHE A 358 12.19 12.12 7.39
CA PHE A 358 12.82 13.40 7.09
C PHE A 358 12.43 14.53 8.05
N ILE A 359 11.50 14.35 8.99
CA ILE A 359 11.16 15.41 9.97
C ILE A 359 12.38 15.79 10.82
N PRO A 360 13.12 14.84 11.44
CA PRO A 360 14.34 15.19 12.16
C PRO A 360 15.42 15.79 11.26
N VAL A 361 15.55 15.31 10.03
CA VAL A 361 16.53 15.83 9.05
C VAL A 361 16.24 17.29 8.71
N PHE A 362 14.97 17.67 8.59
CA PHE A 362 14.57 19.05 8.36
C PHE A 362 14.88 19.93 9.57
N GLU A 363 14.56 19.47 10.81
CA GLU A 363 14.89 20.18 12.04
C GLU A 363 16.41 20.45 12.15
N GLU A 364 17.24 19.44 11.88
CA GLU A 364 18.70 19.54 11.96
C GLU A 364 19.32 20.48 10.92
N ASN A 365 18.66 20.66 9.77
CA ASN A 365 19.12 21.50 8.66
C ASN A 365 18.45 22.89 8.62
N ASN A 366 17.78 23.32 9.70
CA ASN A 366 17.06 24.60 9.78
C ASN A 366 16.02 24.80 8.67
N ILE A 367 15.42 23.74 8.19
CA ILE A 367 14.32 23.75 7.22
C ILE A 367 13.01 23.95 7.97
N GLN A 368 12.15 24.82 7.48
CA GLN A 368 10.91 25.18 8.12
C GLN A 368 9.89 24.03 8.11
N LEU A 369 9.37 23.71 9.30
CA LEU A 369 8.26 22.79 9.51
C LEU A 369 7.03 23.55 10.04
N ALA A 370 5.82 23.10 9.68
CA ALA A 370 4.59 23.69 10.17
C ALA A 370 3.49 22.64 10.33
N ASN A 371 2.49 22.94 11.19
CA ASN A 371 1.25 22.18 11.38
C ASN A 371 1.44 20.70 11.74
N LEU A 372 2.53 20.34 12.43
CA LEU A 372 2.84 18.94 12.77
C LEU A 372 1.82 18.31 13.74
N ASP A 373 1.05 19.13 14.46
CA ASP A 373 -0.05 18.75 15.34
C ASP A 373 -1.37 18.52 14.60
N GLU A 374 -1.47 18.93 13.34
CA GLU A 374 -2.68 18.82 12.54
C GLU A 374 -2.81 17.45 11.88
N LEU A 375 -3.80 16.68 12.30
CA LEU A 375 -4.10 15.35 11.78
C LEU A 375 -5.50 15.27 11.18
N ASN A 376 -5.65 14.46 10.15
CA ASN A 376 -6.96 14.02 9.69
C ASN A 376 -7.25 12.62 10.27
N LEU A 377 -8.06 12.58 11.30
CA LEU A 377 -8.54 11.32 11.86
C LEU A 377 -9.73 10.81 11.07
N PHE A 378 -9.78 9.50 10.84
CA PHE A 378 -10.94 8.85 10.26
C PHE A 378 -11.65 8.02 11.34
N PRO A 379 -12.98 8.20 11.52
CA PRO A 379 -13.67 7.60 12.66
C PRO A 379 -13.77 6.07 12.57
N PHE A 380 -13.83 5.52 11.35
CA PHE A 380 -14.02 4.09 11.17
C PHE A 380 -13.09 3.50 10.12
N ILE A 381 -12.25 2.58 10.54
CA ILE A 381 -11.54 1.64 9.68
C ILE A 381 -11.94 0.22 10.05
N VAL A 382 -11.91 -0.69 9.09
CA VAL A 382 -12.01 -2.13 9.37
C VAL A 382 -10.80 -2.56 10.16
N ARG A 383 -10.98 -3.11 11.36
CA ARG A 383 -9.88 -3.41 12.29
C ARG A 383 -8.72 -4.19 11.66
N ASN A 384 -9.05 -5.24 10.91
CA ASN A 384 -8.04 -6.18 10.41
C ASN A 384 -7.34 -5.69 9.15
N THR A 385 -8.08 -5.04 8.23
CA THR A 385 -7.56 -4.58 6.94
C THR A 385 -7.15 -3.11 6.96
N ARG A 386 -7.58 -2.35 7.96
CA ARG A 386 -7.34 -0.90 8.10
C ARG A 386 -7.93 -0.06 6.96
N ASP A 387 -8.79 -0.67 6.13
CA ASP A 387 -9.52 0.06 5.09
C ASP A 387 -10.53 1.02 5.71
N LEU A 388 -10.64 2.21 5.14
CA LEU A 388 -11.65 3.19 5.51
C LEU A 388 -13.04 2.62 5.24
N THR A 389 -13.91 2.61 6.25
CA THR A 389 -15.26 2.08 6.12
C THR A 389 -16.30 2.99 6.76
N GLY A 390 -17.56 2.57 6.71
CA GLY A 390 -18.68 3.32 7.28
C GLY A 390 -19.12 4.51 6.41
N GLY A 391 -19.85 5.41 7.04
CA GLY A 391 -20.54 6.53 6.40
C GLY A 391 -21.99 6.19 6.04
N GLY A 392 -22.77 7.24 5.74
CA GLY A 392 -24.22 7.13 5.48
C GLY A 392 -25.06 7.41 6.71
N ASP A 393 -26.38 7.19 6.58
CA ASP A 393 -27.38 7.51 7.57
C ASP A 393 -28.12 6.25 8.03
N GLY A 394 -28.36 6.12 9.34
CA GLY A 394 -29.13 5.01 9.89
C GLY A 394 -28.29 3.76 10.22
N PHE A 395 -27.06 3.94 10.68
CA PHE A 395 -26.27 2.89 11.33
C PHE A 395 -26.24 3.08 12.85
N MET A 396 -25.88 2.04 13.57
CA MET A 396 -25.61 2.11 15.01
C MET A 396 -24.14 1.78 15.27
N LEU A 397 -23.49 2.55 16.15
CA LEU A 397 -22.19 2.21 16.68
C LEU A 397 -22.35 1.64 18.10
N VAL A 398 -22.04 0.35 18.26
CA VAL A 398 -22.20 -0.33 19.54
C VAL A 398 -20.86 -0.87 20.06
N ASN A 399 -20.76 -1.00 21.37
CA ASN A 399 -19.62 -1.61 22.05
C ASN A 399 -19.75 -3.15 22.14
N ALA A 400 -18.82 -3.81 22.81
CA ALA A 400 -18.85 -5.26 23.02
C ALA A 400 -20.05 -5.75 23.83
N ASN A 401 -20.73 -4.87 24.58
CA ASN A 401 -21.96 -5.18 25.30
C ASN A 401 -23.23 -5.02 24.45
N GLY A 402 -23.11 -4.59 23.19
CA GLY A 402 -24.24 -4.32 22.31
C GLY A 402 -24.93 -2.99 22.56
N GLU A 403 -24.28 -2.06 23.24
CA GLU A 403 -24.84 -0.76 23.67
C GLU A 403 -24.22 0.39 22.88
N ARG A 404 -25.04 1.37 22.43
CA ARG A 404 -24.55 2.63 21.87
C ARG A 404 -23.84 3.42 22.95
N PHE A 405 -22.81 4.20 22.57
CA PHE A 405 -21.96 4.90 23.53
C PHE A 405 -21.53 6.31 23.09
N LEU A 406 -21.92 6.73 21.89
CA LEU A 406 -21.67 8.09 21.39
C LEU A 406 -22.67 8.48 20.29
N ASN A 407 -22.64 9.75 19.89
CA ASN A 407 -23.36 10.24 18.72
C ASN A 407 -22.65 9.80 17.44
N GLU A 408 -23.32 9.00 16.61
CA GLU A 408 -22.76 8.46 15.36
C GLU A 408 -22.52 9.52 14.27
N ASN A 409 -23.19 10.67 14.35
CA ASN A 409 -22.94 11.83 13.49
C ASN A 409 -21.70 12.60 13.90
N ILE A 410 -20.53 11.97 13.79
CA ILE A 410 -19.25 12.52 14.19
C ILE A 410 -18.84 13.65 13.23
N SER A 411 -18.82 14.89 13.72
CA SER A 411 -18.29 16.02 12.97
C SER A 411 -16.77 15.93 12.80
N LYS A 412 -16.18 16.74 11.94
CA LYS A 412 -14.72 16.79 11.80
C LYS A 412 -14.04 17.15 13.11
N ASP A 413 -14.62 18.10 13.85
CA ASP A 413 -14.07 18.61 15.11
C ASP A 413 -14.21 17.61 16.27
N ASP A 414 -15.19 16.70 16.19
CA ASP A 414 -15.42 15.67 17.20
C ASP A 414 -14.60 14.39 16.99
N ARG A 415 -13.87 14.25 15.90
CA ARG A 415 -13.18 13.00 15.54
C ARG A 415 -12.16 12.53 16.57
N PHE A 416 -11.40 13.46 17.17
CA PHE A 416 -10.45 13.13 18.23
C PHE A 416 -11.18 12.60 19.48
N LYS A 417 -12.23 13.31 19.92
CA LYS A 417 -13.05 12.87 21.05
C LYS A 417 -13.72 11.52 20.79
N ALA A 418 -14.26 11.33 19.59
CA ALA A 418 -14.85 10.05 19.18
C ALA A 418 -13.82 8.91 19.21
N ALA A 419 -12.60 9.14 18.70
CA ALA A 419 -11.53 8.16 18.73
C ALA A 419 -11.15 7.76 20.18
N GLN A 420 -11.01 8.73 21.09
CA GLN A 420 -10.77 8.46 22.51
C GLN A 420 -11.94 7.70 23.16
N THR A 421 -13.17 8.05 22.81
CA THR A 421 -14.37 7.36 23.31
C THR A 421 -14.43 5.89 22.83
N ILE A 422 -14.10 5.62 21.58
CA ILE A 422 -14.00 4.26 21.03
C ILE A 422 -12.91 3.46 21.75
N LEU A 423 -11.73 4.03 21.96
CA LEU A 423 -10.64 3.37 22.68
C LEU A 423 -10.99 3.04 24.16
N ALA A 424 -11.88 3.82 24.76
CA ALA A 424 -12.32 3.63 26.14
C ALA A 424 -13.40 2.56 26.31
N GLN A 425 -13.97 2.03 25.22
CA GLN A 425 -15.02 1.00 25.31
C GLN A 425 -14.46 -0.34 25.82
N PRO A 426 -15.32 -1.21 26.38
CA PRO A 426 -14.92 -2.54 26.83
C PRO A 426 -14.10 -3.27 25.76
N GLU A 427 -12.93 -3.77 26.14
CA GLU A 427 -11.95 -4.42 25.26
C GLU A 427 -11.44 -3.54 24.09
N GLY A 428 -11.70 -2.21 24.12
CA GLY A 428 -11.41 -1.30 23.01
C GLY A 428 -12.16 -1.64 21.72
N LYS A 429 -13.32 -2.30 21.84
CA LYS A 429 -14.09 -2.77 20.69
C LYS A 429 -15.28 -1.87 20.41
N ALA A 430 -15.45 -1.53 19.14
CA ALA A 430 -16.64 -0.91 18.58
C ALA A 430 -17.09 -1.66 17.32
N PHE A 431 -18.40 -1.72 17.10
CA PHE A 431 -18.98 -2.39 15.96
C PHE A 431 -19.91 -1.44 15.21
N TYR A 432 -19.68 -1.33 13.92
CA TYR A 432 -20.51 -0.59 12.98
C TYR A 432 -21.60 -1.54 12.48
N ILE A 433 -22.85 -1.33 12.91
CA ILE A 433 -24.00 -2.17 12.59
C ILE A 433 -24.92 -1.40 11.64
N TYR A 434 -25.34 -2.01 10.54
CA TYR A 434 -26.20 -1.39 9.55
C TYR A 434 -27.15 -2.40 8.89
N ASP A 435 -28.19 -1.87 8.26
CA ASP A 435 -29.24 -2.66 7.62
C ASP A 435 -29.14 -2.62 6.08
N GLN A 436 -30.02 -3.36 5.43
CA GLN A 436 -30.11 -3.45 3.97
C GLN A 436 -30.31 -2.10 3.29
N ALA A 437 -31.07 -1.16 3.91
CA ALA A 437 -31.31 0.14 3.30
C ALA A 437 -30.03 0.98 3.18
N LEU A 438 -29.13 0.91 4.17
CA LEU A 438 -27.84 1.58 4.08
C LEU A 438 -26.91 0.84 3.11
N TYR A 439 -26.92 -0.50 3.13
CA TYR A 439 -26.16 -1.31 2.17
C TYR A 439 -26.46 -0.91 0.72
N GLU A 440 -27.74 -0.78 0.36
CA GLU A 440 -28.18 -0.46 -1.00
C GLU A 440 -27.70 0.93 -1.48
N THR A 441 -27.44 1.87 -0.58
CA THR A 441 -27.05 3.24 -0.92
C THR A 441 -25.54 3.48 -0.90
N SER A 442 -24.75 2.51 -0.41
CA SER A 442 -23.31 2.67 -0.22
C SER A 442 -22.50 1.63 -0.98
N TYR A 443 -21.95 2.00 -2.13
CA TYR A 443 -21.06 1.13 -2.89
C TYR A 443 -19.85 0.63 -2.05
N ARG A 444 -19.35 1.46 -1.12
CA ARG A 444 -18.25 1.09 -0.22
C ARG A 444 -18.64 -0.09 0.67
N LEU A 445 -19.82 -0.04 1.28
CA LEU A 445 -20.31 -1.13 2.13
C LEU A 445 -20.58 -2.40 1.31
N GLN A 446 -21.12 -2.26 0.09
CA GLN A 446 -21.30 -3.38 -0.85
C GLN A 446 -19.96 -4.03 -1.19
N LYS A 447 -18.96 -3.24 -1.54
CA LYS A 447 -17.61 -3.71 -1.88
C LYS A 447 -16.94 -4.42 -0.70
N HIS A 448 -16.99 -3.84 0.50
CA HIS A 448 -16.40 -4.45 1.69
C HIS A 448 -17.12 -5.74 2.10
N THR A 449 -18.44 -5.81 1.91
CA THR A 449 -19.21 -7.04 2.13
C THR A 449 -18.83 -8.12 1.12
N ALA A 450 -18.72 -7.78 -0.16
CA ALA A 450 -18.30 -8.70 -1.22
C ALA A 450 -16.88 -9.25 -0.99
N LYS A 451 -15.98 -8.44 -0.41
CA LYS A 451 -14.63 -8.85 0.01
C LYS A 451 -14.60 -9.66 1.32
N GLY A 452 -15.74 -9.85 1.98
CA GLY A 452 -15.80 -10.58 3.25
C GLY A 452 -15.30 -9.80 4.47
N TYR A 453 -15.13 -8.49 4.37
CA TYR A 453 -14.72 -7.64 5.50
C TYR A 453 -15.87 -7.41 6.47
N HIS A 454 -17.10 -7.35 5.96
CA HIS A 454 -18.31 -7.18 6.73
C HIS A 454 -19.07 -8.50 6.83
N VAL A 455 -19.56 -8.80 8.00
CA VAL A 455 -20.41 -9.96 8.27
C VAL A 455 -21.83 -9.65 7.84
N LYS A 456 -22.48 -10.58 7.15
CA LYS A 456 -23.90 -10.55 6.78
C LYS A 456 -24.67 -11.61 7.56
N ALA A 457 -25.91 -11.29 7.97
CA ALA A 457 -26.83 -12.19 8.65
C ALA A 457 -28.29 -11.87 8.28
N ASP A 458 -29.16 -12.86 8.33
CA ASP A 458 -30.57 -12.67 8.00
C ASP A 458 -31.36 -12.07 9.18
N THR A 459 -30.91 -12.28 10.42
CA THR A 459 -31.50 -11.67 11.62
C THR A 459 -30.43 -10.90 12.42
N LEU A 460 -30.90 -9.98 13.28
CA LEU A 460 -30.00 -9.20 14.12
C LEU A 460 -29.39 -10.07 15.24
N GLU A 461 -30.10 -11.09 15.69
CA GLU A 461 -29.63 -12.12 16.63
C GLU A 461 -28.47 -12.92 16.03
N GLU A 462 -28.62 -13.38 14.79
CA GLU A 462 -27.57 -14.10 14.08
C GLU A 462 -26.33 -13.21 13.88
N LEU A 463 -26.54 -11.92 13.53
CA LEU A 463 -25.45 -10.97 13.40
C LEU A 463 -24.71 -10.78 14.73
N ALA A 464 -25.47 -10.61 15.82
CA ALA A 464 -24.91 -10.48 17.16
C ALA A 464 -24.06 -11.70 17.54
N GLN A 465 -24.55 -12.91 17.27
CA GLN A 465 -23.80 -14.15 17.50
C GLN A 465 -22.49 -14.19 16.69
N LYS A 466 -22.54 -13.85 15.39
CA LYS A 466 -21.35 -13.83 14.51
C LYS A 466 -20.31 -12.80 14.96
N LEU A 467 -20.76 -11.70 15.55
CA LEU A 467 -19.87 -10.63 16.05
C LEU A 467 -19.48 -10.82 17.53
N SER A 468 -20.02 -11.86 18.20
CA SER A 468 -19.82 -12.11 19.64
C SER A 468 -20.33 -10.96 20.52
N ILE A 469 -21.51 -10.41 20.19
CA ILE A 469 -22.22 -9.37 20.92
C ILE A 469 -23.46 -10.01 21.58
N PRO A 470 -23.84 -9.61 22.81
CA PRO A 470 -25.10 -10.08 23.43
C PRO A 470 -26.34 -9.70 22.60
N ALA A 471 -27.05 -10.69 22.09
CA ALA A 471 -28.16 -10.49 21.15
C ALA A 471 -29.33 -9.70 21.77
N ASP A 472 -29.71 -10.02 23.01
CA ASP A 472 -30.77 -9.32 23.75
C ASP A 472 -30.46 -7.83 23.92
N LYS A 473 -29.20 -7.48 24.17
CA LYS A 473 -28.74 -6.10 24.30
C LYS A 473 -28.77 -5.35 22.95
N LEU A 474 -28.29 -5.99 21.87
CA LEU A 474 -28.32 -5.39 20.56
C LEU A 474 -29.73 -5.12 20.05
N LEU A 475 -30.68 -6.05 20.32
CA LEU A 475 -32.11 -5.86 20.01
C LEU A 475 -32.73 -4.71 20.81
N ALA A 476 -32.46 -4.64 22.11
CA ALA A 476 -32.92 -3.54 22.96
C ALA A 476 -32.32 -2.19 22.47
N THR A 477 -31.05 -2.17 22.08
CA THR A 477 -30.40 -0.98 21.54
C THR A 477 -31.06 -0.50 20.24
N ARG A 478 -31.41 -1.42 19.31
CA ARG A 478 -32.15 -1.06 18.09
C ARG A 478 -33.53 -0.46 18.41
N GLU A 479 -34.25 -1.05 19.37
CA GLU A 479 -35.58 -0.53 19.75
C GLU A 479 -35.48 0.89 20.33
N LEU A 480 -34.52 1.14 21.25
CA LEU A 480 -34.28 2.48 21.79
C LEU A 480 -33.89 3.48 20.70
N PHE A 481 -33.04 3.06 19.77
CA PHE A 481 -32.66 3.89 18.61
C PHE A 481 -33.89 4.29 17.78
N ASN A 482 -34.77 3.34 17.45
CA ASN A 482 -35.97 3.61 16.68
C ASN A 482 -36.98 4.48 17.41
N LYS A 483 -37.17 4.27 18.71
CA LYS A 483 -38.02 5.11 19.58
C LYS A 483 -37.52 6.55 19.59
N ALA A 484 -36.21 6.76 19.68
CA ALA A 484 -35.62 8.10 19.63
C ALA A 484 -35.89 8.79 18.26
N ILE A 485 -35.82 8.04 17.17
CA ILE A 485 -36.14 8.57 15.83
C ILE A 485 -37.63 8.95 15.71
N ARG A 486 -38.53 8.14 16.27
CA ARG A 486 -39.96 8.45 16.31
C ARG A 486 -40.33 9.57 17.29
N GLY A 487 -39.36 10.02 18.10
CA GLY A 487 -39.62 11.03 19.15
C GLY A 487 -40.36 10.51 20.36
N GLU A 488 -40.42 9.19 20.58
CA GLU A 488 -41.05 8.52 21.72
C GLU A 488 -40.15 8.55 22.95
N GLU A 489 -38.84 8.54 22.76
CA GLU A 489 -37.82 8.67 23.80
C GLU A 489 -36.73 9.66 23.38
N GLU A 490 -36.06 10.30 24.36
CA GLU A 490 -34.93 11.18 24.11
C GLU A 490 -33.68 10.34 23.83
N ASP A 491 -32.92 10.67 22.74
CA ASP A 491 -31.64 10.02 22.49
C ASP A 491 -30.60 10.45 23.54
N PRO A 492 -30.04 9.51 24.32
CA PRO A 492 -29.08 9.84 25.40
C PRO A 492 -27.80 10.49 24.90
N PHE A 493 -27.47 10.37 23.61
CA PHE A 493 -26.28 10.96 23.00
C PHE A 493 -26.59 12.26 22.26
N ARG A 494 -27.84 12.75 22.30
CA ARG A 494 -28.31 13.91 21.54
C ARG A 494 -27.90 13.86 20.06
N ALA A 495 -27.98 12.66 19.50
CA ALA A 495 -27.68 12.44 18.09
C ALA A 495 -28.52 13.40 17.24
N ARG A 496 -27.92 14.00 16.23
CA ARG A 496 -28.74 14.61 15.17
C ARG A 496 -29.66 13.51 14.67
N PRO A 497 -30.97 13.76 14.54
CA PRO A 497 -31.90 12.70 14.20
C PRO A 497 -31.45 12.08 12.87
N PHE A 498 -31.24 10.79 12.88
CA PHE A 498 -31.12 10.03 11.66
C PHE A 498 -32.47 10.15 10.90
N LYS A 499 -32.40 10.15 9.60
CA LYS A 499 -33.59 10.43 8.77
C LYS A 499 -34.55 9.25 8.68
N ARG A 500 -34.16 8.08 9.19
CA ARG A 500 -34.94 6.85 9.13
C ARG A 500 -34.65 5.92 10.29
N GLU A 501 -35.64 5.10 10.62
CA GLU A 501 -35.49 4.00 11.57
C GLU A 501 -34.56 2.90 11.01
N PHE A 502 -33.92 2.20 11.91
CA PHE A 502 -33.21 0.97 11.62
C PHE A 502 -34.24 -0.14 11.36
N ARG A 503 -34.10 -0.89 10.26
CA ARG A 503 -35.05 -1.94 9.87
C ARG A 503 -35.20 -3.01 10.96
N THR A 504 -36.40 -3.59 11.04
CA THR A 504 -36.72 -4.74 11.90
C THR A 504 -36.49 -6.08 11.19
N GLU A 505 -36.52 -6.07 9.87
CA GLU A 505 -36.30 -7.22 9.00
C GLU A 505 -34.95 -7.09 8.26
N GLY A 506 -34.25 -8.21 8.14
CA GLY A 506 -32.93 -8.30 7.54
C GLY A 506 -32.91 -8.22 6.00
N PRO A 507 -31.78 -8.41 5.39
CA PRO A 507 -30.51 -8.75 6.05
C PRO A 507 -29.85 -7.56 6.78
N PHE A 508 -29.01 -7.93 7.75
CA PHE A 508 -28.20 -7.02 8.56
C PHE A 508 -26.72 -7.24 8.32
N TYR A 509 -25.93 -6.23 8.59
CA TYR A 509 -24.51 -6.23 8.37
C TYR A 509 -23.76 -5.63 9.55
N GLY A 510 -22.54 -6.09 9.78
CA GLY A 510 -21.73 -5.54 10.84
C GLY A 510 -20.23 -5.80 10.64
N VAL A 511 -19.43 -4.93 11.25
CA VAL A 511 -17.98 -5.05 11.23
C VAL A 511 -17.38 -4.42 12.47
N GLN A 512 -16.31 -5.02 12.99
CA GLN A 512 -15.54 -4.40 14.05
C GLN A 512 -14.71 -3.26 13.48
N VAL A 513 -14.82 -2.07 14.09
CA VAL A 513 -14.17 -0.84 13.64
C VAL A 513 -13.27 -0.24 14.71
N GLU A 514 -12.31 0.55 14.27
CA GLU A 514 -11.44 1.41 15.08
C GLU A 514 -11.32 2.77 14.42
N SER A 515 -10.91 3.79 15.18
CA SER A 515 -10.48 5.07 14.60
C SER A 515 -9.03 5.00 14.17
N ALA A 516 -8.67 5.80 13.17
CA ALA A 516 -7.31 5.82 12.63
C ALA A 516 -6.82 7.22 12.31
N VAL A 517 -5.50 7.39 12.39
CA VAL A 517 -4.80 8.50 11.74
C VAL A 517 -4.79 8.21 10.24
N HIS A 518 -5.52 9.02 9.48
CA HIS A 518 -5.65 8.86 8.03
C HIS A 518 -4.62 9.68 7.26
N MET A 519 -4.32 10.89 7.74
CA MET A 519 -3.34 11.77 7.10
C MET A 519 -2.72 12.68 8.14
N THR A 520 -1.43 12.94 8.01
CA THR A 520 -0.75 14.04 8.68
C THR A 520 -0.76 15.26 7.76
N ARG A 521 -1.13 16.43 8.29
CA ARG A 521 -1.25 17.66 7.50
C ARG A 521 -0.04 18.58 7.65
N GLY A 522 0.78 18.30 8.64
CA GLY A 522 2.01 19.01 8.91
C GLY A 522 3.21 18.38 8.22
N GLY A 523 4.21 19.20 8.00
CA GLY A 523 5.47 18.80 7.38
C GLY A 523 6.31 19.99 6.96
N VAL A 524 7.17 19.78 5.98
CA VAL A 524 8.06 20.81 5.45
C VAL A 524 7.29 21.90 4.71
N VAL A 525 7.64 23.15 4.95
CA VAL A 525 7.07 24.30 4.25
C VAL A 525 7.68 24.43 2.85
N ALA A 526 6.82 24.43 1.84
CA ALA A 526 7.20 24.63 0.45
C ALA A 526 6.30 25.67 -0.22
N ASN A 527 6.86 26.49 -1.12
CA ASN A 527 6.12 27.49 -1.88
C ASN A 527 5.31 26.87 -3.04
N GLU A 528 4.63 27.69 -3.84
CA GLU A 528 3.82 27.26 -4.99
C GLU A 528 4.64 26.59 -6.11
N LYS A 529 5.97 26.77 -6.11
CA LYS A 529 6.91 26.09 -7.01
C LYS A 529 7.48 24.82 -6.41
N THR A 530 7.04 24.44 -5.23
CA THR A 530 7.55 23.31 -4.43
C THR A 530 8.97 23.46 -3.91
N GLU A 531 9.54 24.67 -3.98
CA GLU A 531 10.83 25.00 -3.39
C GLU A 531 10.68 25.02 -1.85
N VAL A 532 11.58 24.33 -1.16
CA VAL A 532 11.59 24.23 0.30
C VAL A 532 12.12 25.51 0.94
N LEU A 533 11.51 25.94 2.05
CA LEU A 533 11.89 27.14 2.76
C LEU A 533 12.66 26.81 4.05
N ASP A 534 13.63 27.67 4.40
CA ASP A 534 14.28 27.66 5.71
C ASP A 534 13.42 28.32 6.79
N VAL A 535 13.89 28.30 8.04
CA VAL A 535 13.17 28.90 9.20
C VAL A 535 13.04 30.43 9.10
N GLU A 536 13.77 31.10 8.22
CA GLU A 536 13.71 32.53 7.93
C GLU A 536 12.79 32.85 6.74
N GLY A 537 12.26 31.80 6.07
CA GLY A 537 11.37 31.91 4.92
C GLY A 537 12.09 32.08 3.58
N ASN A 538 13.40 31.86 3.52
CA ASN A 538 14.14 31.89 2.27
C ASN A 538 14.09 30.52 1.58
N VAL A 539 14.20 30.53 0.24
CA VAL A 539 14.30 29.29 -0.53
C VAL A 539 15.64 28.61 -0.27
N VAL A 540 15.63 27.35 0.14
CA VAL A 540 16.82 26.50 0.24
C VAL A 540 17.17 25.98 -1.16
N PRO A 541 18.35 26.34 -1.71
CA PRO A 541 18.69 25.92 -3.07
C PRO A 541 18.88 24.41 -3.19
N GLY A 542 18.41 23.84 -4.30
CA GLY A 542 18.64 22.43 -4.65
C GLY A 542 17.71 21.43 -3.99
N ILE A 543 16.70 21.87 -3.20
CA ILE A 543 15.72 20.97 -2.59
C ILE A 543 14.27 21.39 -2.88
N TYR A 544 13.44 20.41 -3.19
CA TYR A 544 12.01 20.51 -3.47
C TYR A 544 11.25 19.50 -2.63
N ALA A 545 9.96 19.75 -2.35
CA ALA A 545 9.11 18.81 -1.62
C ALA A 545 7.70 18.75 -2.20
N ALA A 546 7.12 17.56 -2.25
CA ALA A 546 5.77 17.34 -2.76
C ALA A 546 5.04 16.19 -2.06
N GLY A 547 3.72 16.28 -1.98
CA GLY A 547 2.85 15.28 -1.34
C GLY A 547 2.74 15.49 0.17
N GLU A 548 2.34 14.44 0.90
CA GLU A 548 2.02 14.49 2.34
C GLU A 548 3.22 14.82 3.25
N VAL A 549 4.43 14.87 2.72
CA VAL A 549 5.60 15.37 3.45
C VAL A 549 5.55 16.89 3.66
N THR A 550 4.72 17.61 2.90
CA THR A 550 4.56 19.07 3.00
C THR A 550 3.45 19.45 3.96
N ASN A 551 3.51 20.69 4.48
CA ASN A 551 2.51 21.28 5.36
C ASN A 551 1.24 21.68 4.59
N SER A 552 0.54 20.76 4.01
CA SER A 552 -0.68 21.05 3.23
C SER A 552 -1.76 20.02 3.44
N SER A 553 -2.99 20.34 3.02
CA SER A 553 -4.09 19.38 3.01
C SER A 553 -4.08 18.44 1.79
N ALA A 554 -2.89 18.14 1.28
CA ALA A 554 -2.70 17.39 0.05
C ALA A 554 -3.43 16.05 0.04
N ALA A 555 -4.45 15.94 -0.82
CA ALA A 555 -5.05 14.68 -1.21
C ALA A 555 -4.20 14.01 -2.31
N TYR A 556 -4.64 12.85 -2.81
CA TYR A 556 -3.91 12.10 -3.82
C TYR A 556 -3.65 12.91 -5.10
N SER A 557 -4.69 13.57 -5.64
CA SER A 557 -4.56 14.44 -6.82
C SER A 557 -3.56 15.57 -6.60
N ALA A 558 -3.59 16.23 -5.44
CA ALA A 558 -2.62 17.27 -5.09
C ALA A 558 -1.19 16.72 -5.01
N ALA A 559 -0.99 15.51 -4.45
CA ALA A 559 0.32 14.88 -4.41
C ALA A 559 0.89 14.66 -5.83
N VAL A 560 0.06 14.22 -6.77
CA VAL A 560 0.44 14.07 -8.19
C VAL A 560 0.73 15.42 -8.84
N ILE A 561 -0.12 16.43 -8.62
CA ILE A 561 0.03 17.77 -9.20
C ILE A 561 1.34 18.42 -8.72
N PHE A 562 1.56 18.48 -7.41
CA PHE A 562 2.78 19.08 -6.85
C PHE A 562 4.03 18.24 -7.15
N GLY A 563 3.90 16.91 -7.27
CA GLY A 563 4.98 16.07 -7.76
C GLY A 563 5.42 16.47 -9.17
N ARG A 564 4.49 16.68 -10.09
CA ARG A 564 4.77 17.16 -11.44
C ARG A 564 5.47 18.51 -11.43
N ILE A 565 4.96 19.45 -10.64
CA ILE A 565 5.56 20.79 -10.51
C ILE A 565 6.98 20.72 -9.95
N ALA A 566 7.24 19.84 -8.98
CA ALA A 566 8.56 19.60 -8.43
C ALA A 566 9.53 19.09 -9.50
N GLY A 567 9.12 18.09 -10.30
CA GLY A 567 9.92 17.56 -11.40
C GLY A 567 10.27 18.61 -12.44
N GLU A 568 9.28 19.42 -12.86
CA GLU A 568 9.49 20.50 -13.84
C GLU A 568 10.42 21.59 -13.30
N ASN A 569 10.23 22.04 -12.04
CA ASN A 569 11.04 23.13 -11.47
C ASN A 569 12.45 22.69 -11.09
N ALA A 570 12.63 21.48 -10.57
CA ALA A 570 13.96 20.91 -10.36
C ALA A 570 14.72 20.80 -11.68
N THR A 571 14.07 20.38 -12.78
CA THR A 571 14.69 20.33 -14.11
C THR A 571 15.11 21.72 -14.60
N LYS A 572 14.25 22.75 -14.43
CA LYS A 572 14.60 24.13 -14.78
C LYS A 572 15.78 24.66 -13.94
N PHE A 573 15.86 24.30 -12.66
CA PHE A 573 16.99 24.66 -11.79
C PHE A 573 18.30 24.00 -12.24
N ILE A 574 18.26 22.73 -12.58
CA ILE A 574 19.44 21.94 -13.03
C ILE A 574 20.00 22.46 -14.35
N ASN A 575 19.15 22.96 -15.24
CA ASN A 575 19.53 23.44 -16.59
C ASN A 575 19.92 24.91 -16.64
N LYS A 576 19.88 25.65 -15.53
CA LYS A 576 20.43 27.02 -15.40
C LYS A 576 21.94 27.00 -15.19
#